data_d99873722d2675a8d4b1882f46dd2fd8
#
_entry.id   d99873722d2675a8d4b1882f46dd2fd8
#
_cell.length_a   1.000
_cell.length_b   1.000
_cell.length_c   1.000
_cell.angle_alpha   90.00
_cell.angle_beta   90.00
_cell.angle_gamma   90.00
#
_symmetry.space_group_name_H-M   'P 1'
#
loop_
_entity.id
_entity.type
_entity.pdbx_description
1 polymer ?
#
loop_
_entity_poly.entity_id
_entity_poly.type
_entity_poly.pdbx_seq_one_letter_code
_entity_poly.pdbx_strand_id
1 'polypeptide(L)'
;MNQKEKVKSIVLLDFHHGMGDELICNGLVREYCKRYETIGIFCLKRNYPSVSFMYRDLTNLRIQVVNSHTERMRFRLFNAFRFGQNRYDEVRAIDAYDDESGIRFERQIYNKFGVPLEKKWDSFFVERDRTREEAIIKKVGVSGPYQFVHDDSRFPLDRARISQTLPIIQPTKELTNNVFDCCGVIERAAEIHVVDSSFIVLIDCLPYVNETQRLYKHQYARATPAAQSPMLRKPWTILTL
;
A
#
# COMPACT_ATOMS: atom_id res chain seq x y z
N MET A 1 -29.79 0.46 -11.51
CA MET A 1 -28.79 0.26 -10.44
C MET A 1 -29.27 1.03 -9.23
N ASN A 2 -29.76 0.33 -8.18
CA ASN A 2 -30.16 1.00 -6.92
C ASN A 2 -28.92 1.59 -6.25
N GLN A 3 -28.83 2.91 -6.19
CA GLN A 3 -27.94 3.58 -5.25
C GLN A 3 -28.39 3.17 -3.84
N LYS A 4 -27.66 2.23 -3.22
CA LYS A 4 -27.86 2.00 -1.78
C LYS A 4 -27.58 3.31 -1.08
N GLU A 5 -28.58 3.84 -0.37
CA GLU A 5 -28.39 5.03 0.47
C GLU A 5 -27.17 4.82 1.37
N LYS A 6 -26.26 5.80 1.37
CA LYS A 6 -25.11 5.78 2.25
C LYS A 6 -25.60 5.87 3.69
N VAL A 7 -25.01 5.06 4.56
CA VAL A 7 -25.28 5.17 6.01
C VAL A 7 -24.78 6.53 6.48
N LYS A 8 -25.68 7.33 7.08
CA LYS A 8 -25.34 8.63 7.67
C LYS A 8 -24.52 8.45 8.94
N SER A 9 -23.28 7.99 8.79
CA SER A 9 -22.34 7.86 9.91
C SER A 9 -20.93 8.20 9.46
N ILE A 10 -20.16 8.71 10.43
CA ILE A 10 -18.75 9.04 10.25
C ILE A 10 -17.94 7.95 10.94
N VAL A 11 -17.22 7.17 10.17
CA VAL A 11 -16.41 6.05 10.69
C VAL A 11 -14.92 6.34 10.58
N LEU A 12 -14.17 6.01 11.65
CA LEU A 12 -12.72 6.01 11.67
C LEU A 12 -12.21 4.59 11.51
N LEU A 13 -11.38 4.36 10.49
CA LEU A 13 -10.68 3.10 10.25
C LEU A 13 -9.26 3.22 10.81
N ASP A 14 -8.93 2.36 11.74
CA ASP A 14 -7.62 2.33 12.37
C ASP A 14 -6.94 0.99 12.14
N PHE A 15 -6.00 0.97 11.22
CA PHE A 15 -5.17 -0.17 10.87
C PHE A 15 -3.68 0.20 10.99
N HIS A 16 -2.77 -0.70 10.70
CA HIS A 16 -1.34 -0.40 10.72
C HIS A 16 -0.96 0.65 9.65
N HIS A 17 0.08 1.45 9.93
CA HIS A 17 0.38 2.67 9.15
C HIS A 17 1.73 2.60 8.45
N GLY A 18 2.28 1.40 8.22
CA GLY A 18 3.34 1.20 7.24
C GLY A 18 2.82 1.54 5.84
N MET A 19 3.66 2.01 4.93
CA MET A 19 3.21 2.29 3.55
C MET A 19 2.62 1.04 2.87
N GLY A 20 3.16 -0.14 3.20
CA GLY A 20 2.62 -1.41 2.71
C GLY A 20 1.19 -1.67 3.20
N ASP A 21 0.91 -1.39 4.48
CA ASP A 21 -0.42 -1.57 5.08
C ASP A 21 -1.44 -0.60 4.48
N GLU A 22 -1.02 0.65 4.21
CA GLU A 22 -1.86 1.64 3.52
C GLU A 22 -2.26 1.17 2.12
N LEU A 23 -1.33 0.55 1.38
CA LEU A 23 -1.60 -0.02 0.05
C LEU A 23 -2.50 -1.25 0.13
N ILE A 24 -2.27 -2.14 1.09
CA ILE A 24 -3.12 -3.31 1.35
C ILE A 24 -4.55 -2.88 1.63
N CYS A 25 -4.74 -1.82 2.40
CA CYS A 25 -6.05 -1.32 2.79
C CYS A 25 -6.72 -0.40 1.75
N ASN A 26 -6.08 -0.09 0.61
CA ASN A 26 -6.66 0.81 -0.40
C ASN A 26 -8.07 0.36 -0.82
N GLY A 27 -8.23 -0.88 -1.25
CA GLY A 27 -9.53 -1.42 -1.67
C GLY A 27 -10.55 -1.44 -0.54
N LEU A 28 -10.12 -1.75 0.70
CA LEU A 28 -10.96 -1.73 1.89
C LEU A 28 -11.50 -0.33 2.16
N VAL A 29 -10.64 0.70 2.18
CA VAL A 29 -11.03 2.10 2.38
C VAL A 29 -12.03 2.54 1.31
N ARG A 30 -11.79 2.20 0.04
CA ARG A 30 -12.70 2.50 -1.07
C ARG A 30 -14.07 1.84 -0.92
N GLU A 31 -14.13 0.60 -0.43
CA GLU A 31 -15.40 -0.06 -0.15
C GLU A 31 -16.17 0.63 0.99
N TYR A 32 -15.46 1.16 1.99
CA TYR A 32 -16.07 1.96 3.05
C TYR A 32 -16.59 3.30 2.51
N CYS A 33 -15.81 4.00 1.67
CA CYS A 33 -16.25 5.26 1.07
C CYS A 33 -17.52 5.15 0.24
N LYS A 34 -17.85 3.95 -0.27
CA LYS A 34 -19.13 3.69 -0.95
C LYS A 34 -20.31 3.56 0.01
N ARG A 35 -20.07 3.19 1.27
CA ARG A 35 -21.10 2.82 2.24
C ARG A 35 -21.39 3.92 3.25
N TYR A 36 -20.40 4.72 3.60
CA TYR A 36 -20.46 5.72 4.66
C TYR A 36 -20.39 7.14 4.11
N GLU A 37 -20.97 8.08 4.87
CA GLU A 37 -20.97 9.51 4.50
C GLU A 37 -19.57 10.11 4.59
N THR A 38 -18.84 9.80 5.66
CA THR A 38 -17.47 10.25 5.86
C THR A 38 -16.63 9.13 6.47
N ILE A 39 -15.43 8.96 5.94
CA ILE A 39 -14.43 8.01 6.42
C ILE A 39 -13.23 8.78 6.95
N GLY A 40 -12.70 8.36 8.08
CA GLY A 40 -11.39 8.78 8.56
C GLY A 40 -10.38 7.63 8.47
N ILE A 41 -9.15 7.96 8.16
CA ILE A 41 -8.00 7.07 8.31
C ILE A 41 -6.87 7.82 8.99
N PHE A 42 -5.99 7.09 9.68
CA PHE A 42 -4.72 7.67 10.11
C PHE A 42 -3.68 7.52 9.02
N CYS A 43 -2.70 8.42 9.01
CA CYS A 43 -1.53 8.35 8.14
C CYS A 43 -0.31 8.89 8.87
N LEU A 44 0.81 8.16 8.84
CA LEU A 44 2.07 8.69 9.34
C LEU A 44 2.57 9.83 8.45
N LYS A 45 3.06 10.90 9.05
CA LYS A 45 3.54 12.09 8.33
C LYS A 45 4.48 11.77 7.17
N ARG A 46 5.39 10.79 7.35
CA ARG A 46 6.32 10.36 6.30
C ARG A 46 5.64 9.72 5.07
N ASN A 47 4.45 9.15 5.23
CA ASN A 47 3.69 8.47 4.17
C ASN A 47 2.65 9.41 3.52
N TYR A 48 2.41 10.58 4.12
CA TYR A 48 1.37 11.50 3.69
C TYR A 48 1.43 11.89 2.21
N PRO A 49 2.60 12.17 1.59
CA PRO A 49 2.65 12.48 0.16
C PRO A 49 2.06 11.38 -0.72
N SER A 50 2.32 10.11 -0.38
CA SER A 50 1.76 8.97 -1.12
C SER A 50 0.29 8.72 -0.77
N VAL A 51 -0.08 8.76 0.51
CA VAL A 51 -1.45 8.46 0.95
C VAL A 51 -2.43 9.53 0.49
N SER A 52 -2.07 10.81 0.58
CA SER A 52 -2.89 11.91 0.06
C SER A 52 -3.08 11.82 -1.46
N PHE A 53 -2.02 11.44 -2.18
CA PHE A 53 -2.10 11.21 -3.62
C PHE A 53 -2.99 10.01 -3.95
N MET A 54 -2.87 8.92 -3.19
CA MET A 54 -3.61 7.65 -3.40
C MET A 54 -5.13 7.83 -3.34
N TYR A 55 -5.58 8.76 -2.51
CA TYR A 55 -7.00 8.98 -2.25
C TYR A 55 -7.53 10.36 -2.68
N ARG A 56 -6.78 11.10 -3.51
CA ARG A 56 -7.15 12.47 -3.92
C ARG A 56 -8.47 12.57 -4.69
N ASP A 57 -8.94 11.45 -5.23
CA ASP A 57 -10.23 11.31 -5.92
C ASP A 57 -11.42 11.10 -4.97
N LEU A 58 -11.17 10.88 -3.67
CA LEU A 58 -12.22 10.61 -2.69
C LEU A 58 -12.59 11.87 -1.91
N THR A 59 -13.79 12.36 -2.11
CA THR A 59 -14.28 13.60 -1.47
C THR A 59 -14.77 13.41 -0.04
N ASN A 60 -15.09 12.17 0.35
CA ASN A 60 -15.60 11.82 1.67
C ASN A 60 -14.57 11.12 2.58
N LEU A 61 -13.30 11.18 2.22
CA LEU A 61 -12.20 10.66 3.04
C LEU A 61 -11.47 11.79 3.77
N ARG A 62 -11.23 11.60 5.06
CA ARG A 62 -10.41 12.48 5.91
C ARG A 62 -9.16 11.75 6.35
N ILE A 63 -7.99 12.31 6.05
CA ILE A 63 -6.70 11.75 6.44
C ILE A 63 -6.22 12.47 7.70
N GLN A 64 -6.13 11.73 8.81
CA GLN A 64 -5.60 12.23 10.08
C GLN A 64 -4.10 11.95 10.14
N VAL A 65 -3.30 12.99 9.90
CA VAL A 65 -1.83 12.86 9.95
C VAL A 65 -1.38 12.77 11.40
N VAL A 66 -0.60 11.73 11.70
CA VAL A 66 -0.02 11.50 13.03
C VAL A 66 1.49 11.29 12.91
N ASN A 67 2.23 11.71 13.96
CA ASN A 67 3.67 11.54 14.01
C ASN A 67 4.10 10.25 14.71
N SER A 68 3.21 9.70 15.57
CA SER A 68 3.52 8.54 16.40
C SER A 68 2.27 7.73 16.74
N HIS A 69 2.52 6.50 17.21
CA HIS A 69 1.47 5.65 17.78
C HIS A 69 0.79 6.30 18.99
N THR A 70 1.55 6.99 19.84
CA THR A 70 0.99 7.69 21.02
C THR A 70 0.00 8.78 20.62
N GLU A 71 0.29 9.55 19.56
CA GLU A 71 -0.62 10.58 19.06
C GLU A 71 -1.91 9.97 18.52
N ARG A 72 -1.82 8.85 17.80
CA ARG A 72 -2.97 8.07 17.33
C ARG A 72 -3.83 7.60 18.50
N MET A 73 -3.22 7.03 19.54
CA MET A 73 -3.96 6.56 20.72
C MET A 73 -4.66 7.71 21.47
N ARG A 74 -3.99 8.85 21.59
CA ARG A 74 -4.62 10.06 22.15
C ARG A 74 -5.83 10.50 21.35
N PHE A 75 -5.71 10.53 20.02
CA PHE A 75 -6.84 10.87 19.15
C PHE A 75 -8.04 9.92 19.37
N ARG A 76 -7.81 8.62 19.45
CA ARG A 76 -8.85 7.63 19.74
C ARG A 76 -9.53 7.88 21.10
N LEU A 77 -8.74 8.17 22.14
CA LEU A 77 -9.27 8.49 23.46
C LEU A 77 -10.12 9.77 23.44
N PHE A 78 -9.66 10.85 22.82
CA PHE A 78 -10.45 12.08 22.68
C PHE A 78 -11.75 11.85 21.91
N ASN A 79 -11.71 11.05 20.86
CA ASN A 79 -12.92 10.67 20.13
C ASN A 79 -13.90 9.87 21.03
N ALA A 80 -13.41 8.93 21.83
CA ALA A 80 -14.23 8.13 22.74
C ALA A 80 -14.92 8.99 23.80
N PHE A 81 -14.24 10.01 24.33
CA PHE A 81 -14.79 10.98 25.28
C PHE A 81 -15.59 12.12 24.62
N ARG A 82 -15.79 12.06 23.30
CA ARG A 82 -16.56 13.04 22.52
C ARG A 82 -16.04 14.49 22.61
N PHE A 83 -14.73 14.66 22.82
CA PHE A 83 -14.09 15.97 22.77
C PHE A 83 -13.61 16.31 21.35
N GLY A 84 -13.99 17.48 20.83
CA GLY A 84 -13.48 18.07 19.59
C GLY A 84 -14.44 18.09 18.41
N GLN A 85 -14.05 18.84 17.36
CA GLN A 85 -14.86 19.06 16.16
C GLN A 85 -14.80 17.89 15.14
N ASN A 86 -13.81 16.99 15.25
CA ASN A 86 -13.60 15.85 14.34
C ASN A 86 -14.10 14.54 14.96
N ARG A 87 -15.36 14.51 15.30
CA ARG A 87 -15.97 13.35 15.94
C ARG A 87 -16.31 12.27 14.91
N TYR A 88 -15.95 11.02 15.25
CA TYR A 88 -16.40 9.82 14.55
C TYR A 88 -17.46 9.11 15.39
N ASP A 89 -18.53 8.65 14.74
CA ASP A 89 -19.62 7.91 15.40
C ASP A 89 -19.19 6.48 15.73
N GLU A 90 -18.32 5.92 14.88
CA GLU A 90 -17.79 4.56 15.01
C GLU A 90 -16.27 4.56 14.80
N VAL A 91 -15.57 3.74 15.58
CA VAL A 91 -14.15 3.44 15.37
C VAL A 91 -14.01 1.95 15.14
N ARG A 92 -13.46 1.57 14.00
CA ARG A 92 -13.08 0.20 13.67
C ARG A 92 -11.58 0.09 13.65
N ALA A 93 -11.03 -0.76 14.53
CA ALA A 93 -9.61 -0.88 14.73
C ALA A 93 -9.15 -2.34 14.66
N ILE A 94 -7.92 -2.53 14.21
CA ILE A 94 -7.16 -3.75 14.42
C ILE A 94 -5.92 -3.38 15.25
N ASP A 95 -5.90 -3.81 16.50
CA ASP A 95 -4.85 -3.45 17.45
C ASP A 95 -3.69 -4.45 17.42
N ALA A 96 -3.98 -5.72 17.15
CA ALA A 96 -2.99 -6.78 17.03
C ALA A 96 -3.47 -7.84 16.02
N TYR A 97 -2.52 -8.55 15.45
CA TYR A 97 -2.77 -9.74 14.66
C TYR A 97 -2.68 -10.99 15.54
N ASP A 98 -3.48 -11.97 15.20
CA ASP A 98 -3.41 -13.29 15.82
C ASP A 98 -2.45 -14.18 14.99
N ASP A 99 -1.18 -14.21 15.41
CA ASP A 99 -0.14 -15.00 14.74
C ASP A 99 -0.34 -16.51 14.93
N GLU A 100 -1.09 -16.93 15.97
CA GLU A 100 -1.36 -18.34 16.27
C GLU A 100 -2.51 -18.91 15.43
N SER A 101 -3.35 -18.04 14.88
CA SER A 101 -4.50 -18.46 14.06
C SER A 101 -4.13 -19.15 12.75
N GLY A 102 -2.89 -19.03 12.29
CA GLY A 102 -2.47 -19.45 10.95
C GLY A 102 -3.10 -18.64 9.80
N ILE A 103 -3.92 -17.64 10.11
CA ILE A 103 -4.60 -16.79 9.14
C ILE A 103 -3.65 -15.64 8.76
N ARG A 104 -3.44 -15.43 7.47
CA ARG A 104 -2.62 -14.32 6.98
C ARG A 104 -3.14 -12.98 7.48
N PHE A 105 -2.25 -12.06 7.87
CA PHE A 105 -2.58 -10.77 8.46
C PHE A 105 -3.54 -9.92 7.57
N GLU A 106 -3.37 -9.96 6.26
CA GLU A 106 -4.26 -9.24 5.34
C GLU A 106 -5.70 -9.77 5.42
N ARG A 107 -5.85 -11.10 5.51
CA ARG A 107 -7.17 -11.71 5.69
C ARG A 107 -7.77 -11.35 7.06
N GLN A 108 -6.94 -11.28 8.10
CA GLN A 108 -7.40 -10.82 9.42
C GLN A 108 -7.91 -9.38 9.35
N ILE A 109 -7.19 -8.47 8.66
CA ILE A 109 -7.64 -7.09 8.43
C ILE A 109 -9.00 -7.10 7.74
N TYR A 110 -9.09 -7.70 6.57
CA TYR A 110 -10.29 -7.66 5.75
C TYR A 110 -11.50 -8.30 6.46
N ASN A 111 -11.31 -9.42 7.16
CA ASN A 111 -12.34 -10.05 7.99
C ASN A 111 -12.81 -9.13 9.13
N LYS A 112 -11.87 -8.50 9.85
CA LYS A 112 -12.18 -7.59 10.95
C LYS A 112 -13.03 -6.40 10.49
N PHE A 113 -12.77 -5.89 9.30
CA PHE A 113 -13.50 -4.77 8.73
C PHE A 113 -14.75 -5.22 7.91
N GLY A 114 -15.02 -6.50 7.79
CA GLY A 114 -16.20 -7.03 7.10
C GLY A 114 -16.19 -6.73 5.59
N VAL A 115 -15.01 -6.79 4.98
CA VAL A 115 -14.81 -6.61 3.54
C VAL A 115 -14.18 -7.89 2.97
N PRO A 116 -14.67 -8.44 1.84
CA PRO A 116 -14.02 -9.57 1.18
C PRO A 116 -12.57 -9.23 0.79
N LEU A 117 -11.64 -10.18 1.04
CA LEU A 117 -10.21 -9.96 0.77
C LEU A 117 -9.90 -9.65 -0.70
N GLU A 118 -10.70 -10.20 -1.61
CA GLU A 118 -10.58 -9.98 -3.06
C GLU A 118 -10.63 -8.50 -3.42
N LYS A 119 -11.28 -7.68 -2.57
CA LYS A 119 -11.34 -6.22 -2.72
C LYS A 119 -9.98 -5.53 -2.58
N LYS A 120 -8.98 -6.19 -2.00
CA LYS A 120 -7.59 -5.72 -2.02
C LYS A 120 -7.12 -5.40 -3.45
N TRP A 121 -7.50 -6.24 -4.42
CA TRP A 121 -7.12 -6.09 -5.83
C TRP A 121 -8.26 -5.49 -6.66
N ASP A 122 -9.48 -6.02 -6.51
CA ASP A 122 -10.62 -5.66 -7.37
C ASP A 122 -11.12 -4.23 -7.14
N SER A 123 -10.85 -3.67 -5.97
CA SER A 123 -11.19 -2.28 -5.62
C SER A 123 -9.96 -1.39 -5.43
N PHE A 124 -8.76 -1.93 -5.68
CA PHE A 124 -7.56 -1.11 -5.70
C PHE A 124 -7.61 -0.09 -6.82
N PHE A 125 -7.44 1.16 -6.47
CA PHE A 125 -7.43 2.23 -7.45
C PHE A 125 -6.54 3.39 -6.99
N VAL A 126 -5.85 3.98 -7.92
CA VAL A 126 -5.17 5.27 -7.80
C VAL A 126 -5.34 6.01 -9.11
N GLU A 127 -5.81 7.23 -9.04
CA GLU A 127 -5.81 8.09 -10.21
C GLU A 127 -4.37 8.44 -10.57
N ARG A 128 -3.90 7.97 -11.71
CA ARG A 128 -2.50 8.10 -12.16
C ARG A 128 -2.22 9.52 -12.64
N ASP A 129 -1.04 10.03 -12.33
CA ASP A 129 -0.51 11.27 -12.90
C ASP A 129 0.61 10.94 -13.90
N ARG A 130 0.24 10.79 -15.16
CA ARG A 130 1.18 10.40 -16.22
C ARG A 130 2.28 11.43 -16.43
N THR A 131 2.02 12.71 -16.17
CA THR A 131 3.05 13.75 -16.27
C THR A 131 4.15 13.57 -15.24
N ARG A 132 3.77 13.28 -13.99
CA ARG A 132 4.73 12.97 -12.93
C ARG A 132 5.51 11.69 -13.22
N GLU A 133 4.85 10.66 -13.70
CA GLU A 133 5.49 9.40 -14.07
C GLU A 133 6.50 9.57 -15.21
N GLU A 134 6.15 10.29 -16.27
CA GLU A 134 7.07 10.60 -17.38
C GLU A 134 8.25 11.47 -16.91
N ALA A 135 8.04 12.39 -15.98
CA ALA A 135 9.13 13.14 -15.39
C ALA A 135 10.14 12.24 -14.65
N ILE A 136 9.66 11.19 -13.95
CA ILE A 136 10.55 10.20 -13.33
C ILE A 136 11.29 9.41 -14.39
N ILE A 137 10.61 8.92 -15.43
CA ILE A 137 11.24 8.16 -16.54
C ILE A 137 12.34 9.00 -17.19
N LYS A 138 12.07 10.27 -17.45
CA LYS A 138 13.06 11.21 -18.01
C LYS A 138 14.23 11.42 -17.06
N LYS A 139 13.97 11.55 -15.75
CA LYS A 139 15.00 11.77 -14.73
C LYS A 139 15.94 10.58 -14.58
N VAL A 140 15.43 9.35 -14.68
CA VAL A 140 16.27 8.14 -14.63
C VAL A 140 17.07 7.91 -15.91
N GLY A 141 16.64 8.46 -17.06
CA GLY A 141 17.44 8.55 -18.29
C GLY A 141 17.78 7.20 -18.95
N VAL A 142 17.01 6.14 -18.64
CA VAL A 142 17.27 4.82 -19.20
C VAL A 142 16.54 4.64 -20.52
N SER A 143 17.25 4.19 -21.55
CA SER A 143 16.74 3.76 -22.84
C SER A 143 16.91 2.24 -23.00
N GLY A 144 15.86 1.56 -23.50
CA GLY A 144 15.85 0.11 -23.65
C GLY A 144 15.43 -0.66 -22.39
N PRO A 145 15.62 -1.99 -22.38
CA PRO A 145 15.22 -2.83 -21.25
C PRO A 145 16.02 -2.52 -19.99
N TYR A 146 15.35 -2.53 -18.83
CA TYR A 146 15.94 -2.31 -17.51
C TYR A 146 15.23 -3.15 -16.45
N GLN A 147 15.82 -3.19 -15.28
CA GLN A 147 15.23 -3.81 -14.11
C GLN A 147 14.90 -2.76 -13.04
N PHE A 148 13.71 -2.89 -12.44
CA PHE A 148 13.31 -2.13 -11.26
C PHE A 148 13.70 -2.93 -10.02
N VAL A 149 14.49 -2.33 -9.14
CA VAL A 149 14.99 -3.00 -7.94
C VAL A 149 14.60 -2.19 -6.71
N HIS A 150 13.84 -2.79 -5.81
CA HIS A 150 13.59 -2.19 -4.50
C HIS A 150 14.13 -3.09 -3.40
N ASP A 151 15.04 -2.54 -2.66
CA ASP A 151 15.84 -3.16 -1.62
C ASP A 151 15.63 -2.40 -0.30
N ASP A 152 15.89 -3.04 0.82
CA ASP A 152 15.86 -2.42 2.15
C ASP A 152 17.25 -2.58 2.75
N SER A 153 17.87 -1.49 3.22
CA SER A 153 19.21 -1.53 3.80
C SER A 153 19.33 -2.50 5.00
N ARG A 154 18.23 -2.75 5.69
CA ARG A 154 18.17 -3.75 6.78
C ARG A 154 18.11 -5.18 6.24
N PHE A 155 17.73 -5.34 5.00
CA PHE A 155 17.46 -6.60 4.33
C PHE A 155 17.84 -6.49 2.86
N PRO A 156 19.16 -6.48 2.55
CA PRO A 156 19.63 -6.29 1.18
C PRO A 156 19.29 -7.50 0.31
N LEU A 157 18.98 -7.23 -0.94
CA LEU A 157 18.79 -8.25 -1.96
C LEU A 157 20.11 -9.02 -2.23
N ASP A 158 19.98 -10.30 -2.57
CA ASP A 158 21.09 -11.06 -3.15
C ASP A 158 21.38 -10.54 -4.56
N ARG A 159 22.44 -9.74 -4.68
CA ARG A 159 22.84 -9.11 -5.94
C ARG A 159 23.30 -10.13 -7.00
N ALA A 160 23.71 -11.33 -6.61
CA ALA A 160 24.07 -12.38 -7.56
C ALA A 160 22.86 -12.91 -8.35
N ARG A 161 21.65 -12.70 -7.83
CA ARG A 161 20.39 -13.12 -8.48
C ARG A 161 19.72 -12.04 -9.33
N ILE A 162 20.37 -10.89 -9.47
CA ILE A 162 19.90 -9.78 -10.30
C ILE A 162 20.70 -9.78 -11.58
N SER A 163 20.06 -9.50 -12.72
CA SER A 163 20.75 -9.42 -14.01
C SER A 163 21.94 -8.45 -13.96
N GLN A 164 23.10 -8.91 -14.38
CA GLN A 164 24.30 -8.08 -14.46
C GLN A 164 24.36 -7.24 -15.74
N THR A 165 23.47 -7.50 -16.69
CA THR A 165 23.47 -6.86 -18.03
C THR A 165 22.43 -5.76 -18.17
N LEU A 166 21.35 -5.78 -17.35
CA LEU A 166 20.31 -4.76 -17.42
C LEU A 166 20.61 -3.60 -16.47
N PRO A 167 20.43 -2.34 -16.91
CA PRO A 167 20.48 -1.19 -16.02
C PRO A 167 19.52 -1.33 -14.85
N ILE A 168 19.93 -0.86 -13.67
CA ILE A 168 19.13 -0.90 -12.45
C ILE A 168 18.50 0.46 -12.21
N ILE A 169 17.18 0.48 -12.01
CA ILE A 169 16.45 1.64 -11.49
C ILE A 169 15.99 1.34 -10.08
N GLN A 170 16.40 2.16 -9.12
CA GLN A 170 15.98 2.08 -7.72
C GLN A 170 15.15 3.31 -7.33
N PRO A 171 14.01 3.13 -6.66
CA PRO A 171 13.25 4.23 -6.11
C PRO A 171 13.99 4.78 -4.87
N THR A 172 14.49 5.99 -4.97
CA THR A 172 15.14 6.71 -3.87
C THR A 172 14.32 7.93 -3.46
N LYS A 173 14.59 8.47 -2.26
CA LYS A 173 13.91 9.69 -1.79
C LYS A 173 14.28 10.92 -2.63
N GLU A 174 15.47 10.91 -3.22
CA GLU A 174 15.93 11.97 -4.14
C GLU A 174 15.19 11.90 -5.49
N LEU A 175 14.71 10.72 -5.84
CA LEU A 175 13.91 10.53 -7.05
C LEU A 175 12.49 11.05 -6.84
N THR A 176 11.83 10.59 -5.78
CA THR A 176 10.47 11.03 -5.40
C THR A 176 10.14 10.68 -3.95
N ASN A 177 9.23 11.44 -3.34
CA ASN A 177 8.63 11.14 -2.04
C ASN A 177 7.23 10.50 -2.16
N ASN A 178 6.78 10.22 -3.39
CA ASN A 178 5.49 9.60 -3.69
C ASN A 178 5.70 8.29 -4.47
N VAL A 179 5.37 7.16 -3.88
CA VAL A 179 5.58 5.83 -4.48
C VAL A 179 4.85 5.65 -5.82
N PHE A 180 3.76 6.38 -6.04
CA PHE A 180 2.97 6.29 -7.27
C PHE A 180 3.64 6.94 -8.48
N ASP A 181 4.56 7.87 -8.27
CA ASP A 181 5.35 8.44 -9.37
C ASP A 181 6.21 7.38 -10.07
N CYS A 182 6.51 6.27 -9.37
CA CYS A 182 7.26 5.15 -9.92
C CYS A 182 6.42 4.21 -10.78
N CYS A 183 5.10 4.37 -10.86
CA CYS A 183 4.25 3.43 -11.58
C CYS A 183 4.63 3.27 -13.06
N GLY A 184 4.97 4.35 -13.75
CA GLY A 184 5.41 4.28 -15.16
C GLY A 184 6.72 3.53 -15.35
N VAL A 185 7.66 3.70 -14.40
CA VAL A 185 8.95 2.96 -14.40
C VAL A 185 8.71 1.48 -14.08
N ILE A 186 7.80 1.17 -13.16
CA ILE A 186 7.42 -0.21 -12.82
C ILE A 186 6.81 -0.92 -14.03
N GLU A 187 5.84 -0.31 -14.70
CA GLU A 187 5.13 -0.93 -15.83
C GLU A 187 6.04 -1.23 -17.03
N ARG A 188 7.10 -0.43 -17.24
CA ARG A 188 8.02 -0.56 -18.36
C ARG A 188 9.25 -1.41 -18.07
N ALA A 189 9.48 -1.80 -16.82
CA ALA A 189 10.61 -2.65 -16.46
C ALA A 189 10.50 -4.03 -17.10
N ALA A 190 11.61 -4.55 -17.62
CA ALA A 190 11.69 -5.93 -18.12
C ALA A 190 11.70 -6.93 -16.96
N GLU A 191 12.37 -6.57 -15.87
CA GLU A 191 12.45 -7.36 -14.65
C GLU A 191 12.16 -6.50 -13.42
N ILE A 192 11.52 -7.11 -12.44
CA ILE A 192 11.26 -6.47 -11.13
C ILE A 192 11.83 -7.37 -10.05
N HIS A 193 12.70 -6.81 -9.22
CA HIS A 193 13.28 -7.49 -8.06
C HIS A 193 12.93 -6.70 -6.79
N VAL A 194 12.14 -7.28 -5.91
CA VAL A 194 11.71 -6.61 -4.68
C VAL A 194 11.76 -7.57 -3.49
N VAL A 195 11.91 -6.98 -2.31
CA VAL A 195 11.73 -7.65 -1.02
C VAL A 195 10.30 -7.49 -0.50
N ASP A 196 9.96 -8.05 0.64
CA ASP A 196 8.70 -7.77 1.35
C ASP A 196 8.64 -6.30 1.79
N SER A 197 8.13 -5.45 0.92
CA SER A 197 8.07 -3.99 1.07
C SER A 197 6.77 -3.43 0.52
N SER A 198 6.56 -2.12 0.65
CA SER A 198 5.42 -1.44 0.02
C SER A 198 5.37 -1.61 -1.50
N PHE A 199 6.53 -1.70 -2.17
CA PHE A 199 6.56 -1.85 -3.62
C PHE A 199 6.02 -3.19 -4.11
N ILE A 200 6.23 -4.32 -3.38
CA ILE A 200 5.63 -5.59 -3.81
C ILE A 200 4.10 -5.51 -3.80
N VAL A 201 3.52 -4.85 -2.78
CA VAL A 201 2.07 -4.64 -2.68
C VAL A 201 1.57 -3.73 -3.80
N LEU A 202 2.27 -2.60 -4.04
CA LEU A 202 1.92 -1.68 -5.11
C LEU A 202 1.90 -2.38 -6.47
N ILE A 203 2.99 -3.08 -6.80
CA ILE A 203 3.14 -3.78 -8.09
C ILE A 203 2.08 -4.85 -8.27
N ASP A 204 1.81 -5.62 -7.20
CA ASP A 204 0.82 -6.70 -7.23
C ASP A 204 -0.61 -6.19 -7.41
N CYS A 205 -0.92 -5.02 -6.85
CA CYS A 205 -2.26 -4.42 -6.92
C CYS A 205 -2.47 -3.53 -8.15
N LEU A 206 -1.43 -3.03 -8.81
CA LEU A 206 -1.57 -2.18 -10.00
C LEU A 206 -2.26 -2.94 -11.14
N PRO A 207 -3.34 -2.36 -11.74
CA PRO A 207 -4.12 -3.02 -12.79
C PRO A 207 -3.47 -2.89 -14.17
N TYR A 208 -2.23 -3.33 -14.34
CA TYR A 208 -1.56 -3.41 -15.64
C TYR A 208 -1.19 -4.86 -15.96
N VAL A 209 -1.10 -5.15 -17.25
CA VAL A 209 -0.61 -6.41 -17.80
C VAL A 209 0.61 -6.12 -18.64
N ASN A 210 1.72 -6.82 -18.36
CA ASN A 210 2.91 -6.85 -19.18
C ASN A 210 3.40 -8.30 -19.19
N GLU A 211 3.02 -9.04 -20.21
CA GLU A 211 3.26 -10.48 -20.32
C GLU A 211 4.75 -10.84 -20.42
N THR A 212 5.58 -9.90 -20.84
CA THR A 212 7.03 -10.08 -20.95
C THR A 212 7.81 -9.75 -19.70
N GLN A 213 7.15 -9.10 -18.71
CA GLN A 213 7.76 -8.68 -17.47
C GLN A 213 7.97 -9.86 -16.52
N ARG A 214 9.15 -9.98 -15.98
CA ARG A 214 9.50 -11.01 -14.98
C ARG A 214 9.46 -10.40 -13.58
N LEU A 215 8.70 -11.01 -12.67
CA LEU A 215 8.49 -10.54 -11.31
C LEU A 215 9.21 -11.47 -10.31
N TYR A 216 10.17 -10.94 -9.57
CA TYR A 216 10.95 -11.67 -8.58
C TYR A 216 10.77 -11.08 -7.19
N LYS A 217 10.28 -11.92 -6.28
CA LYS A 217 10.25 -11.62 -4.85
C LYS A 217 11.44 -12.29 -4.18
N HIS A 218 12.34 -11.51 -3.63
CA HIS A 218 13.43 -12.01 -2.81
C HIS A 218 12.95 -12.24 -1.38
N GLN A 219 12.79 -13.51 -1.03
CA GLN A 219 12.44 -13.93 0.32
C GLN A 219 13.73 -14.31 1.03
N TYR A 220 14.24 -13.40 1.80
CA TYR A 220 15.42 -13.64 2.61
C TYR A 220 15.03 -13.79 4.08
N ALA A 221 16.07 -14.05 4.91
CA ALA A 221 16.01 -14.39 6.33
C ALA A 221 15.39 -13.33 7.27
N ARG A 222 14.50 -12.48 6.80
CA ARG A 222 13.55 -11.85 7.69
C ARG A 222 12.77 -13.00 8.31
N ALA A 223 12.93 -13.20 9.61
CA ALA A 223 12.09 -14.11 10.39
C ALA A 223 10.64 -13.56 10.46
N THR A 224 10.11 -13.23 9.30
CA THR A 224 8.71 -12.81 9.19
C THR A 224 7.92 -14.09 9.04
N PRO A 225 7.03 -14.42 9.98
CA PRO A 225 6.13 -15.55 9.83
C PRO A 225 5.49 -15.54 8.44
N ALA A 226 5.30 -16.70 7.83
CA ALA A 226 4.64 -16.79 6.52
C ALA A 226 3.28 -16.07 6.50
N ALA A 227 2.62 -16.00 7.66
CA ALA A 227 1.41 -15.25 7.88
C ALA A 227 1.54 -13.74 7.65
N GLN A 228 2.76 -13.17 7.80
CA GLN A 228 3.02 -11.74 7.63
C GLN A 228 3.56 -11.36 6.23
N SER A 229 3.85 -12.33 5.37
CA SER A 229 4.18 -12.03 3.97
C SER A 229 2.92 -11.61 3.21
N PRO A 230 3.01 -10.58 2.32
CA PRO A 230 1.88 -10.17 1.51
C PRO A 230 1.31 -11.33 0.66
N MET A 231 0.00 -11.37 0.54
CA MET A 231 -0.67 -12.24 -0.43
C MET A 231 -0.55 -11.61 -1.81
N LEU A 232 -0.17 -12.43 -2.79
CA LEU A 232 0.14 -11.97 -4.15
C LEU A 232 -0.82 -12.62 -5.16
N ARG A 233 -1.22 -11.87 -6.20
CA ARG A 233 -2.09 -12.34 -7.28
C ARG A 233 -1.32 -12.50 -8.60
N LYS A 234 -0.34 -11.62 -8.86
CA LYS A 234 0.50 -11.72 -10.06
C LYS A 234 1.46 -12.91 -10.00
N PRO A 235 2.01 -13.36 -11.14
CA PRO A 235 2.86 -14.56 -11.23
C PRO A 235 4.29 -14.28 -10.75
N TRP A 236 4.45 -14.10 -9.44
CA TRP A 236 5.75 -13.86 -8.82
C TRP A 236 6.60 -15.12 -8.74
N THR A 237 7.85 -15.05 -9.15
CA THR A 237 8.87 -16.04 -8.82
C THR A 237 9.46 -15.73 -7.45
N ILE A 238 9.34 -16.66 -6.52
CA ILE A 238 9.88 -16.50 -5.16
C ILE A 238 11.32 -17.02 -5.14
N LEU A 239 12.26 -16.13 -4.89
CA LEU A 239 13.68 -16.44 -4.72
C LEU A 239 13.97 -16.57 -3.23
N THR A 240 14.09 -17.81 -2.74
CA THR A 240 14.53 -18.11 -1.38
C THR A 240 16.05 -18.12 -1.29
N LEU A 241 16.60 -17.61 -0.19
CA LEU A 241 18.04 -17.73 0.14
C LEU A 241 18.37 -19.13 0.61
#